data_eeb99998a4d0a8d70082a56903349d75
#
_entry.id   eeb99998a4d0a8d70082a56903349d75
#
_cell.length_a   1.000
_cell.length_b   1.000
_cell.length_c   1.000
_cell.angle_alpha   90.00
_cell.angle_beta   90.00
_cell.angle_gamma   90.00
#
_symmetry.space_group_name_H-M   'P 1'
#
loop_
_entity.id
_entity.type
_entity.pdbx_description
1 polymer ?
#
loop_
_entity_poly.entity_id
_entity_poly.type
_entity_poly.pdbx_seq_one_letter_code
_entity_poly.pdbx_strand_id
1 'polypeptide(L)'
;MKRWTEHFQSILNCPEPTILHDFSADEETKLHILDINMEPFTEAEVRTAINKLKNGKAAGIDKIQSELLKNVEIIVPQMTDLCNMIWDNKEVPSDWQCGIIIPLPKKGDLSDCGNWRGITLTSVPGKIFCSLLLSRIKVSVDKILRQEQAGFRPGRSCNEQIYILRQILEKVNAWQKPVILNFIDFKKAFDSVHRETIWQILHLYGFPDKIVDIIRNMYEHSRSAVRMNGTIGEWFEVVTGVRQGCILSPLLFAIVIDWVMNRANCREAGITWVDGKKLSDLDFADDIALICDNHADMQDLTNKVENEAAKVGLQLNGTKCKVMVGGNFVDSTDIQAAGTHLEVVDDFCYLGSYIAGNGSCEKEVKVRIGKAAANFGKLLDVWKTKTISLPVKVKLYESLILSTLLYSAELWPITVTAMKKLEAAHHRWQRKLLGVSWKDKISNNEVRRRTGLQKIETVIQERRLRWLGHVMRMDRERIPHQELQWELEGFKRKPGRPRKNWKDIVTKDLRRMGISWEEAIKISSDRIEWRRCVAQCIYDAG
;
A
#
# COMPACT_ATOMS: atom_id res chain seq x y z
N MET A 1 -25.39 9.59 -19.19
CA MET A 1 -24.94 8.21 -19.35
C MET A 1 -23.90 8.10 -20.46
N LYS A 2 -24.20 8.48 -21.70
CA LYS A 2 -23.29 8.38 -22.89
C LYS A 2 -21.86 8.88 -22.60
N ARG A 3 -21.71 10.11 -22.06
CA ARG A 3 -20.37 10.66 -21.68
C ARG A 3 -19.57 9.75 -20.71
N TRP A 4 -20.25 9.06 -19.80
CA TRP A 4 -19.57 8.11 -18.89
C TRP A 4 -19.12 6.83 -19.60
N THR A 5 -19.97 6.30 -20.51
CA THR A 5 -19.62 5.14 -21.31
C THR A 5 -18.40 5.45 -22.19
N GLU A 6 -18.42 6.58 -22.93
CA GLU A 6 -17.30 7.05 -23.75
C GLU A 6 -16.02 7.22 -22.94
N HIS A 7 -16.12 7.83 -21.75
CA HIS A 7 -14.97 8.04 -20.89
C HIS A 7 -14.34 6.72 -20.43
N PHE A 8 -15.14 5.79 -19.89
CA PHE A 8 -14.58 4.51 -19.43
C PHE A 8 -14.15 3.61 -20.57
N GLN A 9 -14.84 3.64 -21.69
CA GLN A 9 -14.44 2.92 -22.89
C GLN A 9 -13.06 3.38 -23.40
N SER A 10 -12.81 4.69 -23.43
CA SER A 10 -11.51 5.24 -23.84
C SER A 10 -10.37 4.92 -22.86
N ILE A 11 -10.70 4.69 -21.57
CA ILE A 11 -9.70 4.35 -20.55
C ILE A 11 -9.32 2.88 -20.60
N LEU A 12 -10.30 2.01 -20.83
CA LEU A 12 -10.18 0.55 -20.73
C LEU A 12 -9.86 -0.10 -22.09
N ASN A 13 -9.65 0.71 -23.12
CA ASN A 13 -9.26 0.31 -24.47
C ASN A 13 -8.09 1.20 -24.94
N CYS A 14 -6.97 1.10 -24.21
CA CYS A 14 -5.75 1.79 -24.61
C CYS A 14 -5.19 1.20 -25.90
N PRO A 15 -4.51 2.00 -26.74
CA PRO A 15 -3.78 1.48 -27.90
C PRO A 15 -2.75 0.43 -27.47
N GLU A 16 -2.48 -0.52 -28.35
CA GLU A 16 -1.38 -1.46 -28.15
C GLU A 16 -0.05 -0.73 -27.96
N PRO A 17 0.87 -1.29 -27.16
CA PRO A 17 2.22 -0.75 -27.05
C PRO A 17 2.90 -0.67 -28.43
N THR A 18 3.58 0.43 -28.70
CA THR A 18 4.30 0.61 -29.97
C THR A 18 5.50 -0.34 -30.11
N ILE A 19 6.04 -0.79 -28.98
CA ILE A 19 7.13 -1.76 -28.90
C ILE A 19 6.69 -2.81 -27.88
N LEU A 20 6.41 -4.03 -28.37
CA LEU A 20 6.19 -5.19 -27.53
C LEU A 20 7.53 -5.84 -27.16
N HIS A 21 7.57 -6.44 -25.98
CA HIS A 21 8.73 -7.24 -25.61
C HIS A 21 8.75 -8.56 -26.40
N ASP A 22 9.93 -8.94 -26.88
CA ASP A 22 10.14 -10.25 -27.50
C ASP A 22 10.46 -11.28 -26.40
N PHE A 23 9.45 -12.03 -26.00
CA PHE A 23 9.54 -13.06 -24.96
C PHE A 23 10.32 -14.30 -25.40
N SER A 24 10.55 -14.50 -26.71
CA SER A 24 11.32 -15.64 -27.21
C SER A 24 12.78 -15.62 -26.74
N ALA A 25 13.33 -14.42 -26.52
CA ALA A 25 14.68 -14.22 -25.98
C ALA A 25 14.79 -14.52 -24.46
N ASP A 26 13.66 -14.61 -23.76
CA ASP A 26 13.62 -14.79 -22.31
C ASP A 26 13.39 -16.25 -21.88
N GLU A 27 13.25 -17.19 -22.82
CA GLU A 27 13.00 -18.62 -22.49
C GLU A 27 14.07 -19.23 -21.59
N GLU A 28 15.35 -18.80 -21.73
CA GLU A 28 16.45 -19.23 -20.86
C GLU A 28 16.33 -18.71 -19.41
N THR A 29 15.55 -17.63 -19.20
CA THR A 29 15.31 -17.04 -17.88
C THR A 29 14.01 -17.51 -17.24
N LYS A 30 13.27 -18.41 -17.92
CA LYS A 30 12.02 -18.97 -17.43
C LYS A 30 12.24 -19.66 -16.09
N LEU A 31 11.45 -19.26 -15.10
CA LEU A 31 11.48 -19.89 -13.79
C LEU A 31 10.95 -21.34 -13.87
N HIS A 32 11.41 -22.17 -12.94
CA HIS A 32 10.82 -23.49 -12.77
C HIS A 32 9.33 -23.37 -12.48
N ILE A 33 8.57 -24.40 -12.93
CA ILE A 33 7.12 -24.46 -12.68
C ILE A 33 6.87 -24.30 -11.18
N LEU A 34 6.00 -23.36 -10.84
CA LEU A 34 5.63 -23.07 -9.46
C LEU A 34 4.93 -24.28 -8.83
N ASP A 35 5.33 -24.61 -7.61
CA ASP A 35 4.64 -25.61 -6.80
C ASP A 35 3.28 -25.07 -6.36
N ILE A 36 2.25 -25.41 -7.13
CA ILE A 36 0.86 -25.01 -6.93
C ILE A 36 0.00 -26.26 -6.92
N ASN A 37 -0.90 -26.38 -5.97
CA ASN A 37 -1.84 -27.50 -5.93
C ASN A 37 -2.74 -27.48 -7.18
N MET A 38 -2.60 -28.50 -8.03
CA MET A 38 -3.34 -28.67 -9.29
C MET A 38 -4.53 -29.64 -9.17
N GLU A 39 -4.77 -30.24 -8.01
CA GLU A 39 -5.92 -31.10 -7.75
C GLU A 39 -7.25 -30.34 -7.84
N PRO A 40 -8.39 -31.03 -8.05
CA PRO A 40 -9.71 -30.41 -7.99
C PRO A 40 -9.94 -29.65 -6.67
N PHE A 41 -10.81 -28.66 -6.68
CA PHE A 41 -11.16 -27.92 -5.46
C PHE A 41 -11.99 -28.78 -4.52
N THR A 42 -11.70 -28.68 -3.23
CA THR A 42 -12.46 -29.35 -2.18
C THR A 42 -13.57 -28.44 -1.62
N GLU A 43 -14.63 -29.05 -1.08
CA GLU A 43 -15.68 -28.29 -0.38
C GLU A 43 -15.13 -27.42 0.77
N ALA A 44 -14.08 -27.89 1.45
CA ALA A 44 -13.42 -27.14 2.53
C ALA A 44 -12.77 -25.83 2.03
N GLU A 45 -12.12 -25.86 0.87
CA GLU A 45 -11.57 -24.66 0.22
C GLU A 45 -12.70 -23.70 -0.17
N VAL A 46 -13.76 -24.21 -0.81
CA VAL A 46 -14.92 -23.41 -1.24
C VAL A 46 -15.63 -22.80 -0.04
N ARG A 47 -15.89 -23.55 1.02
CA ARG A 47 -16.48 -23.06 2.28
C ARG A 47 -15.62 -21.96 2.89
N THR A 48 -14.30 -22.12 2.88
CA THR A 48 -13.36 -21.10 3.35
C THR A 48 -13.43 -19.83 2.52
N ALA A 49 -13.54 -19.94 1.20
CA ALA A 49 -13.67 -18.79 0.30
C ALA A 49 -15.01 -18.06 0.49
N ILE A 50 -16.12 -18.78 0.64
CA ILE A 50 -17.45 -18.24 0.94
C ILE A 50 -17.43 -17.47 2.28
N ASN A 51 -16.85 -18.04 3.33
CA ASN A 51 -16.78 -17.41 4.66
C ASN A 51 -15.97 -16.11 4.67
N LYS A 52 -14.98 -15.95 3.77
CA LYS A 52 -14.20 -14.71 3.60
C LYS A 52 -14.99 -13.57 2.94
N LEU A 53 -16.09 -13.85 2.26
CA LEU A 53 -16.92 -12.80 1.65
C LEU A 53 -17.41 -11.81 2.72
N LYS A 54 -17.50 -10.54 2.37
CA LYS A 54 -18.00 -9.50 3.28
C LYS A 54 -19.48 -9.26 3.01
N ASN A 55 -20.28 -9.19 4.07
CA ASN A 55 -21.69 -8.83 4.00
C ASN A 55 -21.88 -7.35 3.62
N GLY A 56 -23.07 -6.99 3.13
CA GLY A 56 -23.41 -5.62 2.73
C GLY A 56 -22.64 -5.12 1.51
N LYS A 57 -22.15 -6.01 0.64
CA LYS A 57 -21.47 -5.65 -0.61
C LYS A 57 -22.41 -5.78 -1.80
N ALA A 58 -22.24 -4.86 -2.76
CA ALA A 58 -23.01 -4.89 -3.99
C ALA A 58 -22.72 -6.15 -4.81
N ALA A 59 -23.77 -6.75 -5.36
CA ALA A 59 -23.70 -7.87 -6.29
C ALA A 59 -23.24 -7.42 -7.68
N GLY A 60 -22.81 -8.38 -8.51
CA GLY A 60 -22.53 -8.21 -9.93
C GLY A 60 -23.80 -8.14 -10.79
N ILE A 61 -23.65 -8.50 -12.08
CA ILE A 61 -24.76 -8.56 -13.04
C ILE A 61 -25.79 -9.64 -12.67
N ASP A 62 -25.32 -10.73 -12.09
CA ASP A 62 -26.11 -11.89 -11.60
C ASP A 62 -27.02 -11.56 -10.42
N LYS A 63 -26.86 -10.39 -9.81
CA LYS A 63 -27.57 -9.94 -8.60
C LYS A 63 -27.44 -10.86 -7.39
N ILE A 64 -26.52 -11.83 -7.41
CA ILE A 64 -26.27 -12.75 -6.30
C ILE A 64 -25.50 -12.02 -5.20
N GLN A 65 -26.05 -11.97 -4.00
CA GLN A 65 -25.44 -11.33 -2.83
C GLN A 65 -24.61 -12.33 -2.02
N SER A 66 -23.58 -11.82 -1.34
CA SER A 66 -22.70 -12.64 -0.49
C SER A 66 -23.47 -13.36 0.63
N GLU A 67 -24.51 -12.74 1.18
CA GLU A 67 -25.36 -13.26 2.25
C GLU A 67 -26.12 -14.51 1.83
N LEU A 68 -26.59 -14.56 0.58
CA LEU A 68 -27.27 -15.73 0.04
C LEU A 68 -26.33 -16.95 0.05
N LEU A 69 -25.10 -16.77 -0.46
CA LEU A 69 -24.11 -17.84 -0.56
C LEU A 69 -23.61 -18.30 0.81
N LYS A 70 -23.61 -17.43 1.82
CA LYS A 70 -23.16 -17.75 3.17
C LYS A 70 -24.19 -18.51 4.00
N ASN A 71 -25.48 -18.26 3.79
CA ASN A 71 -26.53 -18.74 4.68
C ASN A 71 -27.23 -20.01 4.15
N VAL A 72 -26.85 -20.50 2.98
CA VAL A 72 -27.47 -21.67 2.34
C VAL A 72 -26.43 -22.78 2.17
N GLU A 73 -26.42 -23.75 3.09
CA GLU A 73 -25.42 -24.83 3.13
C GLU A 73 -25.36 -25.69 1.86
N ILE A 74 -26.49 -25.94 1.23
CA ILE A 74 -26.55 -26.74 -0.01
C ILE A 74 -25.80 -26.10 -1.19
N ILE A 75 -25.46 -24.82 -1.09
CA ILE A 75 -24.70 -24.10 -2.14
C ILE A 75 -23.25 -24.56 -2.19
N VAL A 76 -22.66 -25.06 -1.09
CA VAL A 76 -21.23 -25.42 -1.06
C VAL A 76 -20.90 -26.56 -2.03
N PRO A 77 -21.60 -27.71 -2.03
CA PRO A 77 -21.36 -28.75 -3.03
C PRO A 77 -21.55 -28.25 -4.46
N GLN A 78 -22.66 -27.56 -4.74
CA GLN A 78 -22.97 -27.04 -6.09
C GLN A 78 -21.91 -26.05 -6.58
N MET A 79 -21.45 -25.17 -5.69
CA MET A 79 -20.37 -24.23 -6.01
C MET A 79 -19.04 -24.95 -6.22
N THR A 80 -18.80 -26.06 -5.51
CA THR A 80 -17.62 -26.89 -5.68
C THR A 80 -17.65 -27.58 -7.05
N ASP A 81 -18.78 -28.16 -7.43
CA ASP A 81 -18.96 -28.78 -8.74
C ASP A 81 -18.75 -27.76 -9.87
N LEU A 82 -19.35 -26.56 -9.77
CA LEU A 82 -19.16 -25.50 -10.73
C LEU A 82 -17.68 -25.08 -10.84
N CYS A 83 -17.01 -24.90 -9.70
CA CYS A 83 -15.59 -24.53 -9.70
C CYS A 83 -14.72 -25.62 -10.34
N ASN A 84 -15.05 -26.91 -10.12
CA ASN A 84 -14.32 -28.02 -10.72
C ASN A 84 -14.62 -28.18 -12.22
N MET A 85 -15.85 -27.93 -12.66
CA MET A 85 -16.17 -27.86 -14.10
C MET A 85 -15.35 -26.78 -14.80
N ILE A 86 -15.24 -25.57 -14.20
CA ILE A 86 -14.41 -24.49 -14.73
C ILE A 86 -12.93 -24.89 -14.72
N TRP A 87 -12.49 -25.56 -13.64
CA TRP A 87 -11.12 -26.02 -13.49
C TRP A 87 -10.73 -27.02 -14.59
N ASP A 88 -11.64 -27.91 -14.98
CA ASP A 88 -11.36 -28.95 -15.98
C ASP A 88 -11.53 -28.43 -17.41
N ASN A 89 -12.58 -27.64 -17.67
CA ASN A 89 -12.88 -27.13 -19.00
C ASN A 89 -12.10 -25.86 -19.35
N LYS A 90 -11.53 -25.16 -18.35
CA LYS A 90 -10.86 -23.86 -18.47
C LYS A 90 -11.78 -22.71 -18.96
N GLU A 91 -13.09 -22.89 -18.90
CA GLU A 91 -14.08 -21.92 -19.35
C GLU A 91 -14.90 -21.39 -18.18
N VAL A 92 -14.99 -20.07 -18.05
CA VAL A 92 -15.80 -19.42 -17.01
C VAL A 92 -17.18 -19.02 -17.58
N PRO A 93 -18.23 -18.98 -16.73
CA PRO A 93 -19.53 -18.46 -17.15
C PRO A 93 -19.42 -17.03 -17.72
N SER A 94 -20.14 -16.73 -18.79
CA SER A 94 -20.11 -15.43 -19.48
C SER A 94 -20.43 -14.25 -18.58
N ASP A 95 -21.30 -14.43 -17.57
CA ASP A 95 -21.62 -13.42 -16.56
C ASP A 95 -20.40 -13.01 -15.72
N TRP A 96 -19.40 -13.89 -15.58
CA TRP A 96 -18.17 -13.57 -14.84
C TRP A 96 -17.21 -12.72 -15.68
N GLN A 97 -17.36 -12.73 -16.98
CA GLN A 97 -16.62 -11.85 -17.91
C GLN A 97 -17.21 -10.44 -17.94
N CYS A 98 -18.45 -10.25 -17.45
CA CYS A 98 -19.15 -8.98 -17.40
C CYS A 98 -18.87 -8.19 -16.12
N GLY A 99 -18.70 -6.87 -16.23
CA GLY A 99 -18.47 -5.98 -15.10
C GLY A 99 -19.37 -4.74 -15.12
N ILE A 100 -19.90 -4.35 -13.95
CA ILE A 100 -20.64 -3.10 -13.81
C ILE A 100 -19.72 -2.06 -13.16
N ILE A 101 -19.39 -1.00 -13.88
CA ILE A 101 -18.53 0.09 -13.41
C ILE A 101 -19.36 1.09 -12.60
N ILE A 102 -18.94 1.34 -11.36
CA ILE A 102 -19.47 2.38 -10.48
C ILE A 102 -18.44 3.52 -10.43
N PRO A 103 -18.76 4.72 -10.94
CA PRO A 103 -17.90 5.88 -10.78
C PRO A 103 -17.85 6.35 -9.33
N LEU A 104 -16.65 6.44 -8.75
CA LEU A 104 -16.42 7.00 -7.42
C LEU A 104 -15.62 8.31 -7.54
N PRO A 105 -16.06 9.39 -6.86
CA PRO A 105 -15.39 10.69 -6.95
C PRO A 105 -13.99 10.64 -6.32
N LYS A 106 -13.02 11.22 -7.01
CA LYS A 106 -11.70 11.58 -6.50
C LYS A 106 -11.75 13.02 -5.98
N LYS A 107 -10.59 13.56 -5.60
CA LYS A 107 -10.43 15.00 -5.33
C LYS A 107 -10.34 15.77 -6.65
N GLY A 108 -10.80 17.00 -6.63
CA GLY A 108 -10.75 17.90 -7.79
C GLY A 108 -12.13 18.31 -8.28
N ASP A 109 -12.19 18.86 -9.49
CA ASP A 109 -13.44 19.25 -10.13
C ASP A 109 -14.20 18.00 -10.59
N LEU A 110 -15.35 17.75 -10.00
CA LEU A 110 -16.19 16.58 -10.29
C LEU A 110 -16.98 16.72 -11.60
N SER A 111 -16.89 17.86 -12.29
CA SER A 111 -17.41 18.01 -13.63
C SER A 111 -16.55 17.29 -14.68
N ASP A 112 -15.27 17.06 -14.37
CA ASP A 112 -14.34 16.27 -15.17
C ASP A 112 -14.44 14.79 -14.81
N CYS A 113 -14.75 13.92 -15.80
CA CYS A 113 -14.79 12.47 -15.64
C CYS A 113 -13.43 11.89 -15.24
N GLY A 114 -12.31 12.53 -15.57
CA GLY A 114 -10.96 12.14 -15.15
C GLY A 114 -10.75 12.15 -13.62
N ASN A 115 -11.54 12.94 -12.90
CA ASN A 115 -11.55 13.00 -11.44
C ASN A 115 -12.45 11.94 -10.78
N TRP A 116 -12.80 10.90 -11.53
CA TRP A 116 -13.53 9.74 -11.02
C TRP A 116 -12.71 8.47 -11.24
N ARG A 117 -12.93 7.49 -10.35
CA ARG A 117 -12.35 6.15 -10.44
C ARG A 117 -13.49 5.16 -10.72
N GLY A 118 -13.34 4.30 -11.71
CA GLY A 118 -14.26 3.21 -11.96
C GLY A 118 -13.95 2.03 -11.03
N ILE A 119 -14.93 1.59 -10.26
CA ILE A 119 -14.84 0.31 -9.54
C ILE A 119 -15.76 -0.68 -10.21
N THR A 120 -15.21 -1.80 -10.67
CA THR A 120 -15.96 -2.84 -11.36
C THR A 120 -16.59 -3.81 -10.36
N LEU A 121 -17.90 -3.91 -10.36
CA LEU A 121 -18.64 -4.93 -9.65
C LEU A 121 -18.69 -6.19 -10.52
N THR A 122 -18.08 -7.25 -10.05
CA THR A 122 -18.06 -8.58 -10.68
C THR A 122 -18.98 -9.53 -9.94
N SER A 123 -19.38 -10.64 -10.58
CA SER A 123 -20.12 -11.75 -9.99
C SER A 123 -19.54 -12.18 -8.63
N VAL A 124 -20.40 -12.43 -7.64
CA VAL A 124 -19.94 -12.93 -6.33
C VAL A 124 -19.48 -14.39 -6.40
N PRO A 125 -20.17 -15.32 -7.10
CA PRO A 125 -19.61 -16.63 -7.42
C PRO A 125 -18.24 -16.56 -8.12
N GLY A 126 -18.07 -15.67 -9.08
CA GLY A 126 -16.77 -15.42 -9.72
C GLY A 126 -15.70 -14.94 -8.73
N LYS A 127 -16.06 -14.15 -7.70
CA LYS A 127 -15.11 -13.79 -6.62
C LYS A 127 -14.71 -14.98 -5.76
N ILE A 128 -15.61 -15.94 -5.52
CA ILE A 128 -15.26 -17.16 -4.79
C ILE A 128 -14.18 -17.91 -5.58
N PHE A 129 -14.39 -18.13 -6.88
CA PHE A 129 -13.43 -18.80 -7.75
C PHE A 129 -12.08 -18.06 -7.79
N CYS A 130 -12.07 -16.74 -7.98
CA CYS A 130 -10.85 -15.93 -7.87
C CYS A 130 -10.15 -16.07 -6.52
N SER A 131 -10.91 -16.20 -5.42
CA SER A 131 -10.35 -16.41 -4.08
C SER A 131 -9.72 -17.80 -3.92
N LEU A 132 -10.29 -18.83 -4.56
CA LEU A 132 -9.71 -20.18 -4.61
C LEU A 132 -8.39 -20.16 -5.36
N LEU A 133 -8.35 -19.62 -6.59
CA LEU A 133 -7.13 -19.47 -7.36
C LEU A 133 -6.07 -18.70 -6.56
N LEU A 134 -6.42 -17.52 -6.05
CA LEU A 134 -5.50 -16.70 -5.27
C LEU A 134 -4.95 -17.44 -4.05
N SER A 135 -5.76 -18.24 -3.36
CA SER A 135 -5.30 -18.97 -2.17
C SER A 135 -4.24 -20.04 -2.50
N ARG A 136 -4.32 -20.64 -3.70
CA ARG A 136 -3.33 -21.63 -4.18
C ARG A 136 -2.05 -20.98 -4.70
N ILE A 137 -2.15 -19.87 -5.42
CA ILE A 137 -0.99 -19.28 -6.11
C ILE A 137 -0.17 -18.32 -5.22
N LYS A 138 -0.80 -17.62 -4.27
CA LYS A 138 -0.18 -16.50 -3.54
C LYS A 138 1.09 -16.85 -2.79
N VAL A 139 1.21 -18.07 -2.23
CA VAL A 139 2.37 -18.48 -1.42
C VAL A 139 3.58 -18.74 -2.32
N SER A 140 3.36 -19.43 -3.44
CA SER A 140 4.42 -19.73 -4.40
C SER A 140 4.92 -18.45 -5.09
N VAL A 141 3.99 -17.57 -5.47
CA VAL A 141 4.33 -16.26 -6.06
C VAL A 141 5.07 -15.36 -5.07
N ASP A 142 4.68 -15.33 -3.80
CA ASP A 142 5.35 -14.48 -2.79
C ASP A 142 6.85 -14.82 -2.63
N LYS A 143 7.24 -16.06 -2.90
CA LYS A 143 8.65 -16.50 -2.82
C LYS A 143 9.52 -15.99 -3.96
N ILE A 144 8.94 -15.73 -5.13
CA ILE A 144 9.67 -15.34 -6.34
C ILE A 144 9.68 -13.83 -6.59
N LEU A 145 8.74 -13.08 -6.02
CA LEU A 145 8.71 -11.62 -6.14
C LEU A 145 9.87 -10.99 -5.37
N ARG A 146 10.45 -9.93 -5.94
CA ARG A 146 11.54 -9.13 -5.35
C ARG A 146 11.18 -8.65 -3.93
N GLN A 147 12.19 -8.44 -3.09
CA GLN A 147 12.00 -7.96 -1.72
C GLN A 147 11.54 -6.49 -1.67
N GLU A 148 11.87 -5.71 -2.68
CA GLU A 148 11.53 -4.30 -2.86
C GLU A 148 10.03 -4.11 -3.09
N GLN A 149 9.35 -5.06 -3.77
CA GLN A 149 7.89 -5.00 -3.99
C GLN A 149 7.13 -5.43 -2.73
N ALA A 150 6.36 -4.51 -2.15
CA ALA A 150 5.53 -4.75 -0.97
C ALA A 150 4.01 -4.69 -1.25
N GLY A 151 3.62 -4.21 -2.43
CA GLY A 151 2.21 -4.04 -2.78
C GLY A 151 1.45 -5.36 -2.90
N PHE A 152 0.28 -5.43 -2.28
CA PHE A 152 -0.66 -6.56 -2.34
C PHE A 152 -0.12 -7.92 -1.86
N ARG A 153 1.02 -7.94 -1.18
CA ARG A 153 1.67 -9.15 -0.66
C ARG A 153 1.27 -9.41 0.80
N PRO A 154 1.11 -10.67 1.21
CA PRO A 154 0.80 -11.02 2.59
C PRO A 154 1.96 -10.65 3.52
N GLY A 155 1.63 -10.12 4.69
CA GLY A 155 2.64 -9.76 5.70
C GLY A 155 3.49 -8.55 5.35
N ARG A 156 3.13 -7.77 4.31
CA ARG A 156 3.76 -6.52 3.91
C ARG A 156 2.81 -5.34 4.07
N SER A 157 3.35 -4.14 4.26
CA SER A 157 2.53 -2.96 4.52
C SER A 157 3.16 -1.67 4.01
N CYS A 158 2.32 -0.64 3.78
CA CYS A 158 2.81 0.70 3.46
C CYS A 158 3.80 1.22 4.52
N ASN A 159 3.60 0.85 5.80
CA ASN A 159 4.48 1.29 6.88
C ASN A 159 5.92 0.77 6.71
N GLU A 160 6.13 -0.37 6.10
CA GLU A 160 7.48 -0.89 5.82
C GLU A 160 8.22 0.00 4.85
N GLN A 161 7.60 0.34 3.72
CA GLN A 161 8.21 1.21 2.71
C GLN A 161 8.44 2.62 3.25
N ILE A 162 7.46 3.17 3.98
CA ILE A 162 7.60 4.47 4.66
C ILE A 162 8.74 4.43 5.68
N TYR A 163 8.88 3.34 6.44
CA TYR A 163 9.93 3.15 7.44
C TYR A 163 11.30 3.19 6.78
N ILE A 164 11.52 2.35 5.76
CA ILE A 164 12.81 2.25 5.07
C ILE A 164 13.21 3.62 4.51
N LEU A 165 12.32 4.27 3.78
CA LEU A 165 12.60 5.56 3.16
C LEU A 165 12.91 6.65 4.20
N ARG A 166 12.19 6.67 5.34
CA ARG A 166 12.49 7.58 6.44
C ARG A 166 13.85 7.30 7.06
N GLN A 167 14.19 6.02 7.29
CA GLN A 167 15.48 5.66 7.88
C GLN A 167 16.65 5.98 6.93
N ILE A 168 16.47 5.77 5.62
CA ILE A 168 17.45 6.22 4.61
C ILE A 168 17.69 7.73 4.77
N LEU A 169 16.63 8.52 4.73
CA LEU A 169 16.73 9.98 4.81
C LEU A 169 17.30 10.47 6.15
N GLU A 170 16.94 9.84 7.27
CA GLU A 170 17.54 10.16 8.58
C GLU A 170 19.05 9.92 8.59
N LYS A 171 19.51 8.76 8.09
CA LYS A 171 20.93 8.39 8.06
C LYS A 171 21.72 9.24 7.07
N VAL A 172 21.26 9.41 5.83
CA VAL A 172 21.99 10.21 4.82
C VAL A 172 22.10 11.67 5.26
N ASN A 173 21.09 12.25 5.88
CA ASN A 173 21.17 13.61 6.43
C ASN A 173 22.09 13.72 7.63
N ALA A 174 22.18 12.68 8.48
CA ALA A 174 23.08 12.67 9.63
C ALA A 174 24.56 12.55 9.21
N TRP A 175 24.82 11.77 8.17
CA TRP A 175 26.17 11.45 7.66
C TRP A 175 26.56 12.22 6.40
N GLN A 176 25.73 13.17 5.97
CA GLN A 176 25.97 14.01 4.77
C GLN A 176 26.19 13.20 3.48
N LYS A 177 25.67 11.99 3.39
CA LYS A 177 25.70 11.19 2.17
C LYS A 177 24.68 11.73 1.17
N PRO A 178 25.04 11.97 -0.11
CA PRO A 178 24.06 12.37 -1.11
C PRO A 178 23.05 11.25 -1.36
N VAL A 179 21.81 11.62 -1.60
CA VAL A 179 20.77 10.75 -2.13
C VAL A 179 19.80 11.55 -2.99
N ILE A 180 19.42 10.99 -4.11
CA ILE A 180 18.36 11.48 -4.98
C ILE A 180 17.26 10.41 -5.06
N LEU A 181 16.03 10.84 -4.94
CA LEU A 181 14.83 10.00 -5.01
C LEU A 181 13.97 10.46 -6.18
N ASN A 182 13.43 9.52 -6.95
CA ASN A 182 12.45 9.82 -7.99
C ASN A 182 11.19 9.01 -7.73
N PHE A 183 10.09 9.68 -7.44
CA PHE A 183 8.78 9.08 -7.23
C PHE A 183 8.07 8.97 -8.57
N ILE A 184 7.85 7.75 -9.01
CA ILE A 184 7.22 7.41 -10.28
C ILE A 184 5.70 7.31 -10.11
N ASP A 185 4.95 7.92 -11.02
CA ASP A 185 3.48 7.79 -11.16
C ASP A 185 3.18 7.33 -12.59
N PHE A 186 2.34 6.31 -12.73
CA PHE A 186 1.89 5.84 -14.04
C PHE A 186 0.53 6.42 -14.43
N LYS A 187 0.31 6.60 -15.72
CA LYS A 187 -1.00 6.98 -16.26
C LYS A 187 -1.94 5.77 -16.22
N LYS A 188 -2.97 5.82 -15.35
CA LYS A 188 -4.03 4.79 -15.31
C LYS A 188 -3.48 3.35 -15.23
N ALA A 189 -2.48 3.11 -14.39
CA ALA A 189 -1.69 1.89 -14.32
C ALA A 189 -2.51 0.58 -14.44
N PHE A 190 -3.54 0.39 -13.61
CA PHE A 190 -4.40 -0.80 -13.65
C PHE A 190 -5.19 -0.96 -14.96
N ASP A 191 -5.52 0.13 -15.62
CA ASP A 191 -6.42 0.15 -16.79
C ASP A 191 -5.65 0.01 -18.11
N SER A 192 -4.31 0.23 -18.11
CA SER A 192 -3.50 0.31 -19.34
C SER A 192 -2.61 -0.89 -19.63
N VAL A 193 -2.42 -1.81 -18.68
CA VAL A 193 -1.54 -2.98 -18.90
C VAL A 193 -2.01 -3.81 -20.09
N HIS A 194 -1.10 -4.17 -20.98
CA HIS A 194 -1.37 -5.01 -22.14
C HIS A 194 -1.59 -6.47 -21.71
N ARG A 195 -2.72 -7.07 -22.06
CA ARG A 195 -3.12 -8.39 -21.52
C ARG A 195 -2.27 -9.55 -22.03
N GLU A 196 -1.95 -9.57 -23.33
CA GLU A 196 -1.11 -10.65 -23.84
C GLU A 196 0.25 -10.70 -23.17
N THR A 197 0.81 -9.52 -22.87
CA THR A 197 2.05 -9.41 -22.09
C THR A 197 1.90 -9.99 -20.68
N ILE A 198 0.73 -9.82 -20.02
CA ILE A 198 0.48 -10.43 -18.71
C ILE A 198 0.62 -11.96 -18.80
N TRP A 199 0.00 -12.60 -19.83
CA TRP A 199 0.03 -14.04 -19.98
C TRP A 199 1.43 -14.57 -20.23
N GLN A 200 2.21 -13.89 -21.05
CA GLN A 200 3.62 -14.23 -21.29
C GLN A 200 4.46 -14.12 -20.01
N ILE A 201 4.28 -13.03 -19.25
CA ILE A 201 4.97 -12.85 -17.96
C ILE A 201 4.60 -13.98 -16.98
N LEU A 202 3.33 -14.38 -16.90
CA LEU A 202 2.92 -15.49 -16.02
C LEU A 202 3.63 -16.80 -16.41
N HIS A 203 3.76 -17.10 -17.71
CA HIS A 203 4.52 -18.27 -18.17
C HIS A 203 5.99 -18.18 -17.79
N LEU A 204 6.64 -17.01 -17.95
CA LEU A 204 8.03 -16.80 -17.51
C LEU A 204 8.20 -16.99 -15.99
N TYR A 205 7.22 -16.58 -15.21
CA TYR A 205 7.22 -16.75 -13.75
C TYR A 205 6.87 -18.18 -13.32
N GLY A 206 6.75 -19.12 -14.26
CA GLY A 206 6.54 -20.54 -13.99
C GLY A 206 5.12 -20.94 -13.60
N PHE A 207 4.12 -20.13 -13.95
CA PHE A 207 2.73 -20.52 -13.74
C PHE A 207 2.38 -21.73 -14.63
N PRO A 208 1.67 -22.76 -14.10
CA PRO A 208 1.14 -23.84 -14.91
C PRO A 208 0.18 -23.32 -15.99
N ASP A 209 0.30 -23.84 -17.22
CA ASP A 209 -0.51 -23.41 -18.37
C ASP A 209 -2.01 -23.40 -18.07
N LYS A 210 -2.52 -24.44 -17.38
CA LYS A 210 -3.95 -24.53 -16.97
C LYS A 210 -4.41 -23.29 -16.18
N ILE A 211 -3.57 -22.77 -15.30
CA ILE A 211 -3.91 -21.58 -14.50
C ILE A 211 -3.89 -20.33 -15.38
N VAL A 212 -2.90 -20.21 -16.27
CA VAL A 212 -2.81 -19.07 -17.20
C VAL A 212 -4.01 -19.07 -18.14
N ASP A 213 -4.38 -20.23 -18.70
CA ASP A 213 -5.54 -20.38 -19.59
C ASP A 213 -6.85 -19.95 -18.89
N ILE A 214 -7.06 -20.42 -17.67
CA ILE A 214 -8.25 -20.03 -16.87
C ILE A 214 -8.28 -18.53 -16.63
N ILE A 215 -7.15 -17.93 -16.21
CA ILE A 215 -7.07 -16.49 -15.97
C ILE A 215 -7.31 -15.73 -17.29
N ARG A 216 -6.70 -16.17 -18.40
CA ARG A 216 -6.91 -15.59 -19.72
C ARG A 216 -8.39 -15.63 -20.11
N ASN A 217 -9.06 -16.77 -19.97
CA ASN A 217 -10.48 -16.92 -20.29
C ASN A 217 -11.37 -16.00 -19.45
N MET A 218 -11.02 -15.72 -18.19
CA MET A 218 -11.74 -14.72 -17.37
C MET A 218 -11.70 -13.31 -17.97
N TYR A 219 -10.69 -12.99 -18.77
CA TYR A 219 -10.49 -11.67 -19.38
C TYR A 219 -10.89 -11.61 -20.86
N GLU A 220 -10.95 -12.74 -21.55
CA GLU A 220 -11.48 -12.86 -22.90
C GLU A 220 -12.94 -12.41 -22.94
N HIS A 221 -13.35 -11.80 -24.03
CA HIS A 221 -14.72 -11.30 -24.23
C HIS A 221 -15.24 -10.41 -23.08
N SER A 222 -14.31 -9.77 -22.34
CA SER A 222 -14.68 -8.89 -21.23
C SER A 222 -15.52 -7.74 -21.68
N ARG A 223 -16.68 -7.55 -21.05
CA ARG A 223 -17.57 -6.42 -21.32
C ARG A 223 -17.87 -5.66 -20.05
N SER A 224 -18.02 -4.36 -20.17
CA SER A 224 -18.39 -3.50 -19.04
C SER A 224 -19.53 -2.57 -19.43
N ALA A 225 -20.32 -2.18 -18.41
CA ALA A 225 -21.33 -1.13 -18.54
C ALA A 225 -21.24 -0.20 -17.32
N VAL A 226 -21.48 1.09 -17.52
CA VAL A 226 -21.47 2.06 -16.41
C VAL A 226 -22.85 2.10 -15.76
N ARG A 227 -22.89 2.06 -14.41
CA ARG A 227 -24.12 2.27 -13.65
C ARG A 227 -24.08 3.60 -12.92
N MET A 228 -25.10 4.43 -13.16
CA MET A 228 -25.26 5.73 -12.53
C MET A 228 -26.73 5.92 -12.13
N ASN A 229 -26.99 6.35 -10.90
CA ASN A 229 -28.35 6.57 -10.37
C ASN A 229 -29.31 5.40 -10.62
N GLY A 230 -28.82 4.17 -10.48
CA GLY A 230 -29.63 2.95 -10.64
C GLY A 230 -29.78 2.46 -12.10
N THR A 231 -29.46 3.27 -13.09
CA THR A 231 -29.54 2.91 -14.52
C THR A 231 -28.20 2.37 -15.02
N ILE A 232 -28.24 1.28 -15.81
CA ILE A 232 -27.08 0.70 -16.49
C ILE A 232 -27.06 1.25 -17.92
N GLY A 233 -25.89 1.72 -18.35
CA GLY A 233 -25.65 2.22 -19.70
C GLY A 233 -25.42 1.10 -20.71
N GLU A 234 -24.97 1.48 -21.91
CA GLU A 234 -24.60 0.54 -22.96
C GLU A 234 -23.37 -0.28 -22.58
N TRP A 235 -23.36 -1.55 -23.03
CA TRP A 235 -22.24 -2.47 -22.86
C TRP A 235 -21.16 -2.20 -23.90
N PHE A 236 -19.92 -2.15 -23.48
CA PHE A 236 -18.76 -2.02 -24.36
C PHE A 236 -17.70 -3.08 -24.02
N GLU A 237 -16.89 -3.45 -24.98
CA GLU A 237 -15.78 -4.37 -24.81
C GLU A 237 -14.63 -3.71 -24.03
N VAL A 238 -13.88 -4.53 -23.30
CA VAL A 238 -12.72 -4.12 -22.52
C VAL A 238 -11.53 -5.00 -22.90
N VAL A 239 -10.55 -4.43 -23.58
CA VAL A 239 -9.41 -5.19 -24.14
C VAL A 239 -8.09 -4.97 -23.39
N THR A 240 -7.96 -3.91 -22.58
CA THR A 240 -6.74 -3.64 -21.84
C THR A 240 -6.96 -3.67 -20.32
N GLY A 241 -5.87 -3.71 -19.59
CA GLY A 241 -5.83 -3.59 -18.15
C GLY A 241 -6.37 -4.78 -17.37
N VAL A 242 -6.22 -4.66 -16.04
CA VAL A 242 -6.78 -5.58 -15.06
C VAL A 242 -7.96 -4.93 -14.34
N ARG A 243 -8.99 -5.73 -14.02
CA ARG A 243 -10.26 -5.19 -13.49
C ARG A 243 -10.10 -4.59 -12.10
N GLN A 244 -10.36 -3.29 -11.94
CA GLN A 244 -10.39 -2.63 -10.62
C GLN A 244 -11.59 -3.13 -9.80
N GLY A 245 -11.37 -4.13 -8.93
CA GLY A 245 -12.41 -4.77 -8.10
C GLY A 245 -12.40 -6.29 -8.18
N CYS A 246 -11.64 -6.89 -9.08
CA CYS A 246 -11.35 -8.33 -9.07
C CYS A 246 -10.32 -8.66 -7.98
N ILE A 247 -10.44 -9.85 -7.39
CA ILE A 247 -9.56 -10.33 -6.31
C ILE A 247 -8.16 -10.69 -6.83
N LEU A 248 -8.03 -11.15 -8.08
CA LEU A 248 -6.76 -11.54 -8.69
C LEU A 248 -5.98 -10.34 -9.26
N SER A 249 -6.67 -9.29 -9.71
CA SER A 249 -6.04 -8.14 -10.39
C SER A 249 -4.86 -7.52 -9.63
N PRO A 250 -4.91 -7.35 -8.29
CA PRO A 250 -3.79 -6.81 -7.54
C PRO A 250 -2.51 -7.66 -7.66
N LEU A 251 -2.65 -8.99 -7.63
CA LEU A 251 -1.50 -9.89 -7.76
C LEU A 251 -0.95 -9.87 -9.19
N LEU A 252 -1.82 -9.95 -10.20
CA LEU A 252 -1.41 -9.88 -11.62
C LEU A 252 -0.64 -8.59 -11.90
N PHE A 253 -1.14 -7.47 -11.39
CA PHE A 253 -0.48 -6.19 -11.53
C PHE A 253 0.87 -6.14 -10.79
N ALA A 254 0.96 -6.69 -9.57
CA ALA A 254 2.21 -6.76 -8.81
C ALA A 254 3.27 -7.58 -9.54
N ILE A 255 2.88 -8.69 -10.22
CA ILE A 255 3.78 -9.52 -11.05
C ILE A 255 4.31 -8.71 -12.25
N VAL A 256 3.44 -7.95 -12.93
CA VAL A 256 3.85 -7.11 -14.06
C VAL A 256 4.85 -6.04 -13.62
N ILE A 257 4.58 -5.34 -12.52
CA ILE A 257 5.53 -4.33 -11.99
C ILE A 257 6.84 -4.99 -11.56
N ASP A 258 6.78 -6.15 -10.90
CA ASP A 258 7.97 -6.90 -10.51
C ASP A 258 8.83 -7.27 -11.73
N TRP A 259 8.20 -7.71 -12.83
CA TRP A 259 8.88 -8.00 -14.09
C TRP A 259 9.53 -6.74 -14.69
N VAL A 260 8.80 -5.62 -14.76
CA VAL A 260 9.32 -4.34 -15.27
C VAL A 260 10.55 -3.91 -14.48
N MET A 261 10.46 -3.95 -13.15
CA MET A 261 11.54 -3.52 -12.27
C MET A 261 12.73 -4.49 -12.28
N ASN A 262 12.50 -5.80 -12.43
CA ASN A 262 13.59 -6.76 -12.62
C ASN A 262 14.40 -6.49 -13.88
N ARG A 263 13.75 -6.09 -14.97
CA ARG A 263 14.41 -5.77 -16.25
C ARG A 263 15.06 -4.38 -16.25
N ALA A 264 14.43 -3.43 -15.59
CA ALA A 264 14.97 -2.08 -15.44
C ALA A 264 16.16 -2.04 -14.46
N ASN A 265 16.25 -3.03 -13.55
CA ASN A 265 17.22 -3.00 -12.48
C ASN A 265 18.65 -3.07 -12.99
N CYS A 266 19.37 -1.99 -12.80
CA CYS A 266 20.82 -1.97 -12.90
C CYS A 266 21.38 -2.39 -11.53
N ARG A 267 21.85 -3.62 -11.40
CA ARG A 267 22.49 -4.12 -10.17
C ARG A 267 23.59 -3.21 -9.61
N GLU A 268 24.05 -2.26 -10.41
CA GLU A 268 25.08 -1.27 -10.06
C GLU A 268 24.49 0.06 -9.57
N ALA A 269 23.25 0.40 -9.97
CA ALA A 269 22.57 1.62 -9.52
C ALA A 269 22.04 1.50 -8.09
N GLY A 270 21.80 2.63 -7.43
CA GLY A 270 21.24 2.68 -6.09
C GLY A 270 22.25 2.98 -4.99
N ILE A 271 21.78 3.06 -3.77
CA ILE A 271 22.62 3.27 -2.59
C ILE A 271 23.23 1.94 -2.10
N THR A 272 24.46 1.99 -1.58
CA THR A 272 25.05 0.81 -0.92
C THR A 272 24.24 0.42 0.30
N TRP A 273 23.79 -0.81 0.31
CA TRP A 273 22.95 -1.43 1.35
C TRP A 273 23.77 -2.45 2.17
N VAL A 274 23.10 -3.34 2.88
CA VAL A 274 23.75 -4.38 3.69
C VAL A 274 24.49 -5.38 2.80
N ASP A 275 25.62 -5.89 3.26
CA ASP A 275 26.48 -6.88 2.58
C ASP A 275 26.95 -6.43 1.17
N GLY A 276 27.13 -5.13 0.97
CA GLY A 276 27.57 -4.57 -0.31
C GLY A 276 26.53 -4.62 -1.44
N LYS A 277 25.32 -5.09 -1.16
CA LYS A 277 24.21 -5.04 -2.11
C LYS A 277 23.81 -3.59 -2.40
N LYS A 278 23.10 -3.37 -3.49
CA LYS A 278 22.51 -2.08 -3.80
C LYS A 278 21.01 -2.10 -3.55
N LEU A 279 20.48 -0.98 -3.07
CA LEU A 279 19.04 -0.72 -2.98
C LEU A 279 18.72 0.43 -3.93
N SER A 280 18.02 0.13 -5.01
CA SER A 280 17.71 1.06 -6.10
C SER A 280 16.26 1.51 -6.11
N ASP A 281 15.37 0.80 -5.46
CA ASP A 281 13.94 1.06 -5.52
C ASP A 281 13.20 0.54 -4.28
N LEU A 282 12.00 1.10 -4.07
CA LEU A 282 11.01 0.64 -3.10
C LEU A 282 9.64 0.74 -3.74
N ASP A 283 8.96 -0.39 -3.92
CA ASP A 283 7.71 -0.48 -4.65
C ASP A 283 6.54 -0.84 -3.74
N PHE A 284 5.43 -0.18 -3.95
CA PHE A 284 4.14 -0.59 -3.40
C PHE A 284 3.08 -0.56 -4.50
N ALA A 285 2.98 -1.64 -5.25
CA ALA A 285 2.22 -1.72 -6.50
C ALA A 285 2.74 -0.71 -7.54
N ASP A 286 1.93 0.26 -7.93
CA ASP A 286 2.26 1.34 -8.87
C ASP A 286 2.98 2.54 -8.24
N ASP A 287 3.00 2.64 -6.91
CA ASP A 287 3.75 3.67 -6.18
C ASP A 287 5.23 3.24 -6.04
N ILE A 288 6.10 3.68 -6.95
CA ILE A 288 7.53 3.34 -7.01
C ILE A 288 8.36 4.53 -6.54
N ALA A 289 9.34 4.29 -5.69
CA ALA A 289 10.37 5.25 -5.31
C ALA A 289 11.74 4.73 -5.74
N LEU A 290 12.33 5.31 -6.78
CA LEU A 290 13.70 5.03 -7.20
C LEU A 290 14.68 5.76 -6.28
N ILE A 291 15.84 5.15 -6.01
CA ILE A 291 16.82 5.60 -5.03
C ILE A 291 18.21 5.50 -5.64
N CYS A 292 18.95 6.61 -5.77
CA CYS A 292 20.35 6.63 -6.21
C CYS A 292 21.15 7.63 -5.37
N ASP A 293 22.47 7.59 -5.48
CA ASP A 293 23.37 8.56 -4.83
C ASP A 293 23.97 9.60 -5.79
N ASN A 294 23.71 9.46 -7.09
CA ASN A 294 24.15 10.41 -8.13
C ASN A 294 23.11 10.59 -9.23
N HIS A 295 23.26 11.67 -10.00
CA HIS A 295 22.35 12.05 -11.08
C HIS A 295 22.34 11.07 -12.25
N ALA A 296 23.53 10.63 -12.70
CA ALA A 296 23.67 9.79 -13.90
C ALA A 296 22.94 8.45 -13.74
N ASP A 297 23.14 7.78 -12.60
CA ASP A 297 22.46 6.52 -12.29
C ASP A 297 20.95 6.71 -12.16
N MET A 298 20.48 7.83 -11.57
CA MET A 298 19.06 8.12 -11.45
C MET A 298 18.42 8.34 -12.82
N GLN A 299 19.07 9.08 -13.71
CA GLN A 299 18.53 9.30 -15.06
C GLN A 299 18.50 8.00 -15.86
N ASP A 300 19.59 7.20 -15.82
CA ASP A 300 19.65 5.90 -16.51
C ASP A 300 18.58 4.94 -16.00
N LEU A 301 18.42 4.82 -14.67
CA LEU A 301 17.40 3.97 -14.07
C LEU A 301 15.97 4.45 -14.43
N THR A 302 15.74 5.77 -14.43
CA THR A 302 14.44 6.34 -14.84
C THR A 302 14.12 6.00 -16.30
N ASN A 303 15.09 6.13 -17.22
CA ASN A 303 14.94 5.80 -18.64
C ASN A 303 14.66 4.30 -18.82
N LYS A 304 15.33 3.43 -18.09
CA LYS A 304 15.10 1.97 -18.14
C LYS A 304 13.71 1.60 -17.65
N VAL A 305 13.27 2.16 -16.53
CA VAL A 305 11.91 1.95 -16.02
C VAL A 305 10.88 2.42 -17.05
N GLU A 306 11.07 3.58 -17.67
CA GLU A 306 10.18 4.10 -18.70
C GLU A 306 10.11 3.16 -19.91
N ASN A 307 11.26 2.70 -20.41
CA ASN A 307 11.34 1.81 -21.55
C ASN A 307 10.72 0.43 -21.28
N GLU A 308 11.01 -0.19 -20.15
CA GLU A 308 10.46 -1.51 -19.81
C GLU A 308 8.97 -1.43 -19.49
N ALA A 309 8.51 -0.35 -18.84
CA ALA A 309 7.10 -0.10 -18.59
C ALA A 309 6.30 0.09 -19.88
N ALA A 310 6.87 0.79 -20.86
CA ALA A 310 6.22 1.00 -22.17
C ALA A 310 5.93 -0.32 -22.89
N LYS A 311 6.80 -1.32 -22.78
CA LYS A 311 6.66 -2.65 -23.41
C LYS A 311 5.46 -3.45 -22.86
N VAL A 312 4.99 -3.13 -21.65
CA VAL A 312 3.82 -3.75 -21.02
C VAL A 312 2.57 -2.86 -21.06
N GLY A 313 2.61 -1.75 -21.81
CA GLY A 313 1.49 -0.82 -21.95
C GLY A 313 1.40 0.23 -20.83
N LEU A 314 2.36 0.29 -19.92
CA LEU A 314 2.42 1.31 -18.87
C LEU A 314 3.14 2.57 -19.37
N GLN A 315 2.61 3.74 -19.07
CA GLN A 315 3.22 5.03 -19.42
C GLN A 315 3.45 5.86 -18.16
N LEU A 316 4.65 6.44 -18.04
CA LEU A 316 4.95 7.37 -16.95
C LEU A 316 4.14 8.66 -17.10
N ASN A 317 3.77 9.22 -15.96
CA ASN A 317 3.12 10.52 -15.87
C ASN A 317 4.13 11.58 -15.41
N GLY A 318 4.92 12.14 -16.33
CA GLY A 318 6.01 13.07 -16.01
C GLY A 318 5.56 14.27 -15.17
N THR A 319 4.32 14.75 -15.34
CA THR A 319 3.81 15.89 -14.53
C THR A 319 3.56 15.54 -13.07
N LYS A 320 3.30 14.26 -12.76
CA LYS A 320 3.08 13.77 -11.40
C LYS A 320 4.32 13.14 -10.76
N CYS A 321 5.25 12.62 -11.56
CA CYS A 321 6.55 12.20 -11.06
C CYS A 321 7.26 13.36 -10.37
N LYS A 322 7.98 13.10 -9.29
CA LYS A 322 8.67 14.13 -8.50
C LYS A 322 10.04 13.66 -8.08
N VAL A 323 11.00 14.57 -8.12
CA VAL A 323 12.36 14.35 -7.64
C VAL A 323 12.52 14.98 -6.25
N MET A 324 13.21 14.30 -5.35
CA MET A 324 13.56 14.84 -4.02
C MET A 324 15.01 14.48 -3.70
N VAL A 325 15.72 15.38 -3.06
CA VAL A 325 17.11 15.15 -2.64
C VAL A 325 17.23 15.14 -1.12
N GLY A 326 18.23 14.41 -0.63
CA GLY A 326 18.57 14.36 0.79
C GLY A 326 20.09 14.32 1.01
N GLY A 327 20.51 14.53 2.26
CA GLY A 327 21.91 14.58 2.63
C GLY A 327 22.61 15.83 2.08
N ASN A 328 23.85 15.66 1.60
CA ASN A 328 24.63 16.71 0.94
C ASN A 328 24.68 16.48 -0.57
N PHE A 329 23.52 16.51 -1.20
CA PHE A 329 23.44 16.34 -2.66
C PHE A 329 23.82 17.64 -3.36
N VAL A 330 24.87 17.59 -4.18
CA VAL A 330 25.45 18.75 -4.86
C VAL A 330 25.45 18.62 -6.39
N ASP A 331 25.01 17.47 -6.90
CA ASP A 331 24.92 17.17 -8.33
C ASP A 331 23.65 17.77 -8.96
N SER A 332 23.49 17.62 -10.26
CA SER A 332 22.28 18.04 -10.97
C SER A 332 21.04 17.28 -10.45
N THR A 333 19.93 17.99 -10.31
CA THR A 333 18.61 17.41 -9.98
C THR A 333 17.67 17.38 -11.18
N ASP A 334 18.17 17.71 -12.37
CA ASP A 334 17.40 17.79 -13.61
C ASP A 334 17.17 16.41 -14.22
N ILE A 335 16.22 15.68 -13.67
CA ILE A 335 15.78 14.37 -14.18
C ILE A 335 14.64 14.56 -15.16
N GLN A 336 14.70 13.83 -16.28
CA GLN A 336 13.66 13.80 -17.31
C GLN A 336 12.96 12.45 -17.33
N ALA A 337 11.64 12.47 -17.51
CA ALA A 337 10.82 11.30 -17.78
C ALA A 337 9.60 11.69 -18.63
N ALA A 338 9.14 10.80 -19.50
CA ALA A 338 8.02 11.04 -20.42
C ALA A 338 8.14 12.36 -21.22
N GLY A 339 9.35 12.70 -21.65
CA GLY A 339 9.66 13.93 -22.38
C GLY A 339 9.51 15.23 -21.58
N THR A 340 9.45 15.17 -20.26
CA THR A 340 9.32 16.35 -19.37
C THR A 340 10.38 16.38 -18.29
N HIS A 341 10.84 17.58 -17.93
CA HIS A 341 11.66 17.79 -16.74
C HIS A 341 10.82 17.59 -15.48
N LEU A 342 11.30 16.78 -14.55
CA LEU A 342 10.58 16.46 -13.34
C LEU A 342 10.72 17.60 -12.31
N GLU A 343 9.63 17.91 -11.61
CA GLU A 343 9.64 18.91 -10.55
C GLU A 343 10.42 18.40 -9.34
N VAL A 344 11.36 19.21 -8.86
CA VAL A 344 12.10 18.97 -7.62
C VAL A 344 11.29 19.50 -6.44
N VAL A 345 11.08 18.65 -5.42
CA VAL A 345 10.26 18.97 -4.26
C VAL A 345 11.01 18.75 -2.95
N ASP A 346 10.75 19.57 -1.94
CA ASP A 346 11.32 19.41 -0.60
C ASP A 346 10.69 18.27 0.18
N ASP A 347 9.44 17.94 -0.16
CA ASP A 347 8.67 16.88 0.49
C ASP A 347 7.63 16.27 -0.48
N PHE A 348 7.37 15.00 -0.30
CA PHE A 348 6.45 14.23 -1.13
C PHE A 348 5.50 13.37 -0.28
N CYS A 349 4.26 13.17 -0.75
CA CYS A 349 3.27 12.31 -0.09
C CYS A 349 3.38 10.87 -0.61
N TYR A 350 4.29 10.08 -0.02
CA TYR A 350 4.50 8.68 -0.37
C TYR A 350 3.62 7.78 0.49
N LEU A 351 2.82 6.91 -0.12
CA LEU A 351 1.88 5.97 0.53
C LEU A 351 1.02 6.64 1.61
N GLY A 352 0.61 7.88 1.35
CA GLY A 352 -0.24 8.66 2.26
C GLY A 352 0.49 9.34 3.41
N SER A 353 1.81 9.16 3.60
CA SER A 353 2.66 9.85 4.58
C SER A 353 3.57 10.88 3.90
N TYR A 354 3.71 12.07 4.46
CA TYR A 354 4.63 13.08 3.95
C TYR A 354 6.06 12.76 4.38
N ILE A 355 6.93 12.59 3.39
CA ILE A 355 8.36 12.40 3.52
C ILE A 355 9.04 13.71 3.13
N ALA A 356 9.98 14.17 3.91
CA ALA A 356 10.77 15.37 3.62
C ALA A 356 12.24 15.01 3.39
N GLY A 357 12.88 15.59 2.36
CA GLY A 357 14.27 15.32 2.01
C GLY A 357 15.26 15.55 3.16
N ASN A 358 14.95 16.48 4.06
CA ASN A 358 15.73 16.74 5.28
C ASN A 358 15.47 15.77 6.45
N GLY A 359 14.68 14.72 6.26
CA GLY A 359 14.33 13.71 7.28
C GLY A 359 13.39 14.22 8.39
N SER A 360 12.78 15.41 8.27
CA SER A 360 11.86 15.96 9.29
C SER A 360 10.45 15.37 9.17
N CYS A 361 9.79 15.17 10.31
CA CYS A 361 8.36 14.80 10.36
C CYS A 361 7.41 15.98 10.63
N GLU A 362 7.90 17.22 10.64
CA GLU A 362 7.08 18.37 11.05
C GLU A 362 5.91 18.64 10.11
N LYS A 363 6.13 18.55 8.80
CA LYS A 363 5.07 18.68 7.79
C LYS A 363 4.02 17.58 7.93
N GLU A 364 4.45 16.34 8.10
CA GLU A 364 3.54 15.22 8.33
C GLU A 364 2.63 15.46 9.53
N VAL A 365 3.20 15.83 10.69
CA VAL A 365 2.42 16.14 11.90
C VAL A 365 1.42 17.27 11.65
N LYS A 366 1.81 18.34 10.97
CA LYS A 366 0.92 19.46 10.62
C LYS A 366 -0.24 19.01 9.74
N VAL A 367 0.05 18.22 8.70
CA VAL A 367 -0.96 17.70 7.78
C VAL A 367 -1.91 16.74 8.49
N ARG A 368 -1.41 15.87 9.38
CA ARG A 368 -2.25 14.94 10.15
C ARG A 368 -3.19 15.66 11.09
N ILE A 369 -2.70 16.69 11.80
CA ILE A 369 -3.57 17.53 12.63
C ILE A 369 -4.67 18.16 11.76
N GLY A 370 -4.34 18.68 10.58
CA GLY A 370 -5.32 19.27 9.65
C GLY A 370 -6.37 18.26 9.17
N LYS A 371 -5.94 17.05 8.73
CA LYS A 371 -6.85 15.97 8.30
C LYS A 371 -7.76 15.52 9.43
N ALA A 372 -7.21 15.31 10.63
CA ALA A 372 -7.98 14.91 11.82
C ALA A 372 -8.97 16.02 12.24
N ALA A 373 -8.57 17.31 12.17
CA ALA A 373 -9.45 18.42 12.44
C ALA A 373 -10.63 18.51 11.47
N ALA A 374 -10.38 18.29 10.18
CA ALA A 374 -11.43 18.24 9.16
C ALA A 374 -12.42 17.09 9.43
N ASN A 375 -11.91 15.89 9.75
CA ASN A 375 -12.77 14.75 10.10
C ASN A 375 -13.56 15.01 11.40
N PHE A 376 -12.93 15.62 12.41
CA PHE A 376 -13.62 16.02 13.63
C PHE A 376 -14.73 17.04 13.35
N GLY A 377 -14.46 17.99 12.45
CA GLY A 377 -15.43 19.00 12.01
C GLY A 377 -16.68 18.41 11.37
N LYS A 378 -16.54 17.35 10.55
CA LYS A 378 -17.67 16.67 9.91
C LYS A 378 -18.63 16.02 10.90
N LEU A 379 -18.21 15.77 12.13
CA LEU A 379 -18.97 15.08 13.17
C LEU A 379 -19.40 16.03 14.31
N LEU A 380 -19.42 17.35 14.07
CA LEU A 380 -19.73 18.34 15.12
C LEU A 380 -21.09 18.11 15.79
N ASP A 381 -22.09 17.71 15.03
CA ASP A 381 -23.44 17.46 15.57
C ASP A 381 -23.46 16.19 16.43
N VAL A 382 -22.68 15.17 16.06
CA VAL A 382 -22.50 13.96 16.89
C VAL A 382 -21.87 14.33 18.24
N TRP A 383 -20.83 15.19 18.22
CA TRP A 383 -20.14 15.60 19.45
C TRP A 383 -21.04 16.42 20.38
N LYS A 384 -21.93 17.25 19.83
CA LYS A 384 -22.86 18.10 20.59
C LYS A 384 -24.07 17.34 21.11
N THR A 385 -24.49 16.27 20.43
CA THR A 385 -25.72 15.52 20.75
C THR A 385 -25.63 14.89 22.13
N LYS A 386 -26.58 15.20 23.03
CA LYS A 386 -26.63 14.68 24.41
C LYS A 386 -27.14 13.25 24.51
N THR A 387 -27.91 12.79 23.52
CA THR A 387 -28.45 11.42 23.48
C THR A 387 -27.40 10.37 23.19
N ILE A 388 -26.24 10.75 22.59
CA ILE A 388 -25.12 9.86 22.35
C ILE A 388 -24.22 9.84 23.60
N SER A 389 -24.05 8.65 24.18
CA SER A 389 -23.24 8.49 25.40
C SER A 389 -21.74 8.77 25.15
N LEU A 390 -21.04 9.18 26.20
CA LEU A 390 -19.59 9.49 26.12
C LEU A 390 -18.76 8.27 25.63
N PRO A 391 -18.98 7.03 26.10
CA PRO A 391 -18.24 5.87 25.58
C PRO A 391 -18.38 5.68 24.07
N VAL A 392 -19.56 5.93 23.50
CA VAL A 392 -19.78 5.84 22.04
C VAL A 392 -19.01 6.96 21.33
N LYS A 393 -19.05 8.20 21.84
CA LYS A 393 -18.27 9.31 21.28
C LYS A 393 -16.78 9.02 21.32
N VAL A 394 -16.25 8.45 22.41
CA VAL A 394 -14.84 8.08 22.54
C VAL A 394 -14.48 7.01 21.50
N LYS A 395 -15.27 5.96 21.31
CA LYS A 395 -15.04 4.94 20.27
C LYS A 395 -15.02 5.54 18.86
N LEU A 396 -15.94 6.46 18.55
CA LEU A 396 -15.95 7.18 17.28
C LEU A 396 -14.71 8.06 17.12
N TYR A 397 -14.31 8.74 18.19
CA TYR A 397 -13.08 9.56 18.19
C TYR A 397 -11.83 8.71 17.93
N GLU A 398 -11.67 7.59 18.62
CA GLU A 398 -10.53 6.68 18.43
C GLU A 398 -10.49 6.11 17.00
N SER A 399 -11.63 5.64 16.50
CA SER A 399 -11.69 4.98 15.19
C SER A 399 -11.55 5.95 14.00
N LEU A 400 -12.02 7.19 14.10
CA LEU A 400 -12.08 8.12 12.97
C LEU A 400 -11.06 9.26 13.07
N ILE A 401 -10.86 9.80 14.26
CA ILE A 401 -10.01 10.99 14.46
C ILE A 401 -8.60 10.58 14.85
N LEU A 402 -8.46 9.77 15.90
CA LEU A 402 -7.16 9.36 16.42
C LEU A 402 -6.42 8.45 15.41
N SER A 403 -7.12 7.56 14.72
CA SER A 403 -6.55 6.75 13.63
C SER A 403 -6.01 7.61 12.48
N THR A 404 -6.74 8.68 12.10
CA THR A 404 -6.28 9.65 11.09
C THR A 404 -5.08 10.45 11.57
N LEU A 405 -5.11 10.92 12.82
CA LEU A 405 -4.04 11.70 13.44
C LEU A 405 -2.72 10.93 13.52
N LEU A 406 -2.79 9.66 13.89
CA LEU A 406 -1.65 8.82 14.20
C LEU A 406 -1.32 7.79 13.09
N TYR A 407 -1.70 8.06 11.86
CA TYR A 407 -1.29 7.21 10.73
C TYR A 407 0.24 7.25 10.57
N SER A 408 0.89 6.10 10.53
CA SER A 408 2.36 5.93 10.50
C SER A 408 3.13 6.63 11.63
N ALA A 409 2.49 6.98 12.76
CA ALA A 409 3.13 7.70 13.86
C ALA A 409 4.24 6.90 14.56
N GLU A 410 4.19 5.59 14.49
CA GLU A 410 5.23 4.66 14.94
C GLU A 410 6.59 4.87 14.27
N LEU A 411 6.59 5.53 13.10
CA LEU A 411 7.78 5.75 12.26
C LEU A 411 8.36 7.17 12.39
N TRP A 412 7.77 8.02 13.22
CA TRP A 412 8.18 9.42 13.29
C TRP A 412 9.37 9.66 14.22
N PRO A 413 10.45 10.34 13.76
CA PRO A 413 11.48 10.91 14.63
C PRO A 413 10.95 12.19 15.30
N ILE A 414 9.95 12.05 16.17
CA ILE A 414 9.14 13.16 16.66
C ILE A 414 9.92 14.09 17.59
N THR A 415 9.84 15.39 17.31
CA THR A 415 10.41 16.44 18.17
C THR A 415 9.48 16.77 19.33
N VAL A 416 10.04 17.35 20.41
CA VAL A 416 9.25 17.82 21.56
C VAL A 416 8.20 18.85 21.12
N THR A 417 8.55 19.73 20.19
CA THR A 417 7.63 20.75 19.66
C THR A 417 6.47 20.13 18.89
N ALA A 418 6.75 19.13 18.04
CA ALA A 418 5.72 18.40 17.28
C ALA A 418 4.80 17.62 18.23
N MET A 419 5.35 16.97 19.26
CA MET A 419 4.58 16.28 20.29
C MET A 419 3.63 17.22 21.04
N LYS A 420 4.11 18.40 21.45
CA LYS A 420 3.26 19.42 22.10
C LYS A 420 2.09 19.85 21.20
N LYS A 421 2.29 19.98 19.88
CA LYS A 421 1.22 20.32 18.93
C LYS A 421 0.15 19.22 18.85
N LEU A 422 0.56 17.94 18.83
CA LEU A 422 -0.34 16.79 18.83
C LEU A 422 -1.16 16.74 20.13
N GLU A 423 -0.50 16.85 21.28
CA GLU A 423 -1.17 16.85 22.59
C GLU A 423 -2.16 18.00 22.73
N ALA A 424 -1.80 19.19 22.28
CA ALA A 424 -2.71 20.34 22.30
C ALA A 424 -3.97 20.12 21.46
N ALA A 425 -3.81 19.55 20.26
CA ALA A 425 -4.94 19.20 19.40
C ALA A 425 -5.82 18.12 20.05
N HIS A 426 -5.22 17.06 20.58
CA HIS A 426 -5.88 15.96 21.26
C HIS A 426 -6.71 16.44 22.47
N HIS A 427 -6.13 17.25 23.36
CA HIS A 427 -6.85 17.80 24.51
C HIS A 427 -7.99 18.74 24.09
N ARG A 428 -7.82 19.54 23.02
CA ARG A 428 -8.87 20.41 22.48
C ARG A 428 -10.09 19.59 22.03
N TRP A 429 -9.88 18.48 21.35
CA TRP A 429 -10.98 17.62 20.90
C TRP A 429 -11.62 16.86 22.07
N GLN A 430 -10.85 16.35 23.02
CA GLN A 430 -11.39 15.72 24.24
C GLN A 430 -12.31 16.68 25.02
N ARG A 431 -11.89 17.96 25.17
CA ARG A 431 -12.74 18.96 25.80
C ARG A 431 -14.07 19.13 25.08
N LYS A 432 -14.06 19.12 23.74
CA LYS A 432 -15.30 19.18 22.94
C LYS A 432 -16.17 17.96 23.12
N LEU A 433 -15.61 16.74 23.26
CA LEU A 433 -16.36 15.52 23.57
C LEU A 433 -17.08 15.63 24.93
N LEU A 434 -16.42 16.23 25.91
CA LEU A 434 -16.97 16.45 27.26
C LEU A 434 -17.93 17.65 27.34
N GLY A 435 -17.99 18.50 26.31
CA GLY A 435 -18.75 19.74 26.34
C GLY A 435 -18.17 20.79 27.30
N VAL A 436 -16.86 20.69 27.63
CA VAL A 436 -16.18 21.62 28.55
C VAL A 436 -15.31 22.61 27.79
N SER A 437 -15.18 23.80 28.34
CA SER A 437 -14.39 24.94 27.82
C SER A 437 -13.19 25.22 28.71
N TRP A 438 -12.34 26.16 28.29
CA TRP A 438 -11.23 26.67 29.11
C TRP A 438 -11.73 27.40 30.36
N LYS A 439 -12.94 27.96 30.33
CA LYS A 439 -13.57 28.70 31.47
C LYS A 439 -13.84 27.76 32.66
N ASP A 440 -14.05 26.47 32.39
CA ASP A 440 -14.33 25.47 33.43
C ASP A 440 -13.09 25.08 34.23
N LYS A 441 -11.91 25.60 33.87
CA LYS A 441 -10.61 25.39 34.56
C LYS A 441 -10.25 23.94 34.85
N ILE A 442 -10.76 22.98 34.01
CA ILE A 442 -10.50 21.55 34.19
C ILE A 442 -9.10 21.22 33.66
N SER A 443 -8.28 20.56 34.48
CA SER A 443 -6.93 20.15 34.10
C SER A 443 -6.94 19.10 32.98
N ASN A 444 -5.81 18.98 32.21
CA ASN A 444 -5.67 17.95 31.19
C ASN A 444 -5.72 16.53 31.77
N ASN A 445 -5.25 16.33 32.99
CA ASN A 445 -5.32 15.03 33.67
C ASN A 445 -6.76 14.63 33.94
N GLU A 446 -7.58 15.57 34.42
CA GLU A 446 -9.00 15.32 34.67
C GLU A 446 -9.78 15.10 33.36
N VAL A 447 -9.43 15.81 32.29
CA VAL A 447 -10.02 15.57 30.95
C VAL A 447 -9.75 14.15 30.49
N ARG A 448 -8.50 13.65 30.64
CA ARG A 448 -8.15 12.27 30.29
C ARG A 448 -8.86 11.25 31.19
N ARG A 449 -8.90 11.50 32.50
CA ARG A 449 -9.61 10.62 33.44
C ARG A 449 -11.08 10.44 33.04
N ARG A 450 -11.78 11.53 32.65
CA ARG A 450 -13.19 11.50 32.23
C ARG A 450 -13.40 10.81 30.89
N THR A 451 -12.48 10.97 29.94
CA THR A 451 -12.58 10.38 28.61
C THR A 451 -12.04 8.95 28.56
N GLY A 452 -11.20 8.54 29.51
CA GLY A 452 -10.43 7.30 29.48
C GLY A 452 -9.32 7.27 28.41
N LEU A 453 -9.04 8.40 27.73
CA LEU A 453 -8.06 8.49 26.67
C LEU A 453 -6.65 8.76 27.23
N GLN A 454 -5.66 8.06 26.67
CA GLN A 454 -4.26 8.19 27.06
C GLN A 454 -3.60 9.44 26.49
N LYS A 455 -2.39 9.79 26.97
CA LYS A 455 -1.51 10.78 26.32
C LYS A 455 -1.10 10.32 24.94
N ILE A 456 -1.00 11.23 23.97
CA ILE A 456 -0.51 10.90 22.63
C ILE A 456 0.91 10.34 22.66
N GLU A 457 1.77 10.89 23.54
CA GLU A 457 3.13 10.38 23.70
C GLU A 457 3.13 8.90 24.05
N THR A 458 2.29 8.46 24.99
CA THR A 458 2.15 7.07 25.42
C THR A 458 1.64 6.18 24.28
N VAL A 459 0.61 6.64 23.54
CA VAL A 459 0.07 5.89 22.39
C VAL A 459 1.11 5.73 21.28
N ILE A 460 1.88 6.77 20.97
CA ILE A 460 2.95 6.69 19.95
C ILE A 460 4.09 5.78 20.43
N GLN A 461 4.47 5.85 21.70
CA GLN A 461 5.48 4.98 22.29
C GLN A 461 5.07 3.50 22.16
N GLU A 462 3.83 3.17 22.53
CA GLU A 462 3.29 1.82 22.38
C GLU A 462 3.37 1.32 20.94
N ARG A 463 2.89 2.13 19.98
CA ARG A 463 2.93 1.79 18.56
C ARG A 463 4.36 1.57 18.08
N ARG A 464 5.30 2.43 18.47
CA ARG A 464 6.71 2.35 18.07
C ARG A 464 7.38 1.09 18.62
N LEU A 465 7.14 0.72 19.87
CA LEU A 465 7.64 -0.51 20.46
C LEU A 465 7.02 -1.76 19.82
N ARG A 466 5.73 -1.72 19.51
CA ARG A 466 5.07 -2.79 18.73
C ARG A 466 5.67 -2.94 17.33
N TRP A 467 5.97 -1.81 16.67
CA TRP A 467 6.63 -1.79 15.37
C TRP A 467 8.05 -2.37 15.47
N LEU A 468 8.84 -1.95 16.44
CA LEU A 468 10.16 -2.52 16.67
C LEU A 468 10.11 -4.05 16.79
N GLY A 469 9.26 -4.58 17.67
CA GLY A 469 9.11 -6.03 17.82
C GLY A 469 8.59 -6.72 16.55
N HIS A 470 7.84 -6.03 15.70
CA HIS A 470 7.44 -6.56 14.39
C HIS A 470 8.64 -6.66 13.46
N VAL A 471 9.45 -5.61 13.33
CA VAL A 471 10.65 -5.60 12.48
C VAL A 471 11.68 -6.64 12.97
N MET A 472 11.90 -6.76 14.27
CA MET A 472 12.85 -7.73 14.84
C MET A 472 12.45 -9.20 14.57
N ARG A 473 11.15 -9.48 14.35
CA ARG A 473 10.66 -10.84 14.00
C ARG A 473 10.61 -11.12 12.51
N MET A 474 10.90 -10.14 11.66
CA MET A 474 10.97 -10.38 10.22
C MET A 474 12.17 -11.24 9.85
N ASP A 475 12.06 -11.94 8.75
CA ASP A 475 13.20 -12.66 8.17
C ASP A 475 14.35 -11.69 7.88
N ARG A 476 15.58 -12.17 8.01
CA ARG A 476 16.79 -11.35 7.82
C ARG A 476 16.93 -10.77 6.41
N GLU A 477 16.32 -11.42 5.43
CA GLU A 477 16.30 -10.95 4.03
C GLU A 477 15.33 -9.80 3.78
N ARG A 478 14.42 -9.53 4.73
CA ARG A 478 13.47 -8.42 4.63
C ARG A 478 14.18 -7.08 4.79
N ILE A 479 13.95 -6.17 3.85
CA ILE A 479 14.58 -4.85 3.84
C ILE A 479 14.38 -4.07 5.15
N PRO A 480 13.17 -4.04 5.80
CA PRO A 480 13.01 -3.39 7.10
C PRO A 480 13.89 -3.98 8.22
N HIS A 481 14.15 -5.32 8.18
CA HIS A 481 15.04 -5.95 9.15
C HIS A 481 16.50 -5.61 8.86
N GLN A 482 16.90 -5.61 7.59
CA GLN A 482 18.24 -5.23 7.15
C GLN A 482 18.58 -3.78 7.54
N GLU A 483 17.58 -2.88 7.51
CA GLU A 483 17.75 -1.47 7.89
C GLU A 483 18.28 -1.31 9.32
N LEU A 484 17.88 -2.17 10.27
CA LEU A 484 18.38 -2.13 11.65
C LEU A 484 19.90 -2.32 11.74
N GLN A 485 20.49 -3.03 10.78
CA GLN A 485 21.93 -3.34 10.69
C GLN A 485 22.68 -2.42 9.72
N TRP A 486 21.96 -1.72 8.83
CA TRP A 486 22.56 -0.88 7.81
C TRP A 486 23.26 0.34 8.40
N GLU A 487 24.54 0.49 8.10
CA GLU A 487 25.40 1.61 8.51
C GLU A 487 26.04 2.26 7.29
N LEU A 488 26.34 3.56 7.39
CA LEU A 488 26.99 4.33 6.36
C LEU A 488 28.48 4.45 6.68
N GLU A 489 29.31 3.83 5.87
CA GLU A 489 30.76 3.89 5.99
C GLU A 489 31.35 5.01 5.11
N GLY A 490 32.50 5.57 5.52
CA GLY A 490 33.27 6.53 4.72
C GLY A 490 32.75 7.96 4.69
N PHE A 491 31.65 8.27 5.40
CA PHE A 491 31.07 9.61 5.44
C PHE A 491 31.28 10.30 6.79
N LYS A 492 31.44 11.63 6.77
CA LYS A 492 31.56 12.44 7.99
C LYS A 492 30.20 12.85 8.52
N ARG A 493 30.03 12.70 9.83
CA ARG A 493 28.80 13.16 10.50
C ARG A 493 28.69 14.68 10.39
N LYS A 494 27.46 15.17 10.21
CA LYS A 494 27.15 16.60 10.20
C LYS A 494 27.62 17.25 11.50
N PRO A 495 28.34 18.39 11.47
CA PRO A 495 28.77 19.09 12.68
C PRO A 495 27.56 19.64 13.47
N GLY A 496 27.74 19.81 14.78
CA GLY A 496 26.73 20.31 15.69
C GLY A 496 26.00 19.23 16.49
N ARG A 497 24.97 19.64 17.25
CA ARG A 497 24.20 18.69 18.08
C ARG A 497 23.41 17.73 17.20
N PRO A 498 23.59 16.40 17.34
CA PRO A 498 22.87 15.42 16.56
C PRO A 498 21.35 15.56 16.70
N ARG A 499 20.63 15.49 15.61
CA ARG A 499 19.17 15.28 15.67
C ARG A 499 18.90 13.87 16.18
N LYS A 500 17.89 13.73 17.03
CA LYS A 500 17.42 12.40 17.45
C LYS A 500 16.80 11.73 16.24
N ASN A 501 17.29 10.55 15.90
CA ASN A 501 16.74 9.67 14.92
C ASN A 501 15.72 8.70 15.55
N TRP A 502 15.03 7.92 14.73
CA TRP A 502 14.05 6.94 15.18
C TRP A 502 14.67 5.90 16.14
N LYS A 503 15.87 5.37 15.82
CA LYS A 503 16.60 4.39 16.63
C LYS A 503 16.95 4.94 18.01
N ASP A 504 17.37 6.21 18.10
CA ASP A 504 17.66 6.87 19.40
C ASP A 504 16.39 6.95 20.28
N ILE A 505 15.24 7.24 19.67
CA ILE A 505 13.98 7.36 20.41
C ILE A 505 13.54 5.98 20.89
N VAL A 506 13.61 4.96 20.05
CA VAL A 506 13.32 3.56 20.43
C VAL A 506 14.23 3.09 21.55
N THR A 507 15.54 3.34 21.44
CA THR A 507 16.50 2.98 22.49
C THR A 507 16.15 3.66 23.82
N LYS A 508 15.70 4.93 23.77
CA LYS A 508 15.21 5.62 24.97
C LYS A 508 13.96 4.96 25.54
N ASP A 509 13.04 4.52 24.67
CA ASP A 509 11.82 3.84 25.10
C ASP A 509 12.14 2.47 25.76
N LEU A 510 13.08 1.70 25.18
CA LEU A 510 13.57 0.44 25.77
C LEU A 510 14.22 0.67 27.15
N ARG A 511 15.05 1.72 27.28
CA ARG A 511 15.66 2.07 28.59
C ARG A 511 14.61 2.40 29.65
N ARG A 512 13.49 3.04 29.26
CA ARG A 512 12.37 3.28 30.18
C ARG A 512 11.71 1.98 30.66
N MET A 513 11.78 0.92 29.84
CA MET A 513 11.32 -0.41 30.19
C MET A 513 12.37 -1.21 31.01
N GLY A 514 13.57 -0.68 31.22
CA GLY A 514 14.68 -1.42 31.81
C GLY A 514 15.26 -2.54 30.92
N ILE A 515 15.05 -2.47 29.61
CA ILE A 515 15.41 -3.50 28.62
C ILE A 515 16.54 -2.96 27.72
N SER A 516 17.62 -3.75 27.56
CA SER A 516 18.67 -3.48 26.57
C SER A 516 18.22 -3.83 25.15
N TRP A 517 19.00 -3.43 24.15
CA TRP A 517 18.71 -3.77 22.76
C TRP A 517 18.80 -5.28 22.50
N GLU A 518 19.80 -5.94 23.09
CA GLU A 518 20.03 -7.38 22.99
C GLU A 518 18.91 -8.18 23.66
N GLU A 519 18.45 -7.74 24.82
CA GLU A 519 17.28 -8.31 25.49
C GLU A 519 16.00 -8.12 24.67
N ALA A 520 15.82 -6.94 24.05
CA ALA A 520 14.68 -6.68 23.18
C ALA A 520 14.63 -7.65 22.00
N ILE A 521 15.78 -7.98 21.39
CA ILE A 521 15.85 -8.98 20.31
C ILE A 521 15.36 -10.34 20.82
N LYS A 522 15.82 -10.77 22.01
CA LYS A 522 15.43 -12.07 22.61
C LYS A 522 13.94 -12.11 22.95
N ILE A 523 13.44 -11.10 23.68
CA ILE A 523 12.04 -11.05 24.13
C ILE A 523 11.09 -10.89 22.94
N SER A 524 11.49 -10.11 21.93
CA SER A 524 10.64 -9.85 20.77
C SER A 524 10.38 -11.10 19.91
N SER A 525 11.21 -12.15 19.99
CA SER A 525 11.00 -13.42 19.30
C SER A 525 9.68 -14.09 19.71
N ASP A 526 9.29 -13.96 20.99
CA ASP A 526 7.96 -14.33 21.45
C ASP A 526 7.01 -13.10 21.37
N ARG A 527 6.04 -13.21 20.46
CA ARG A 527 5.05 -12.14 20.22
C ARG A 527 4.17 -11.86 21.45
N ILE A 528 3.88 -12.87 22.25
CA ILE A 528 3.00 -12.74 23.43
C ILE A 528 3.77 -12.05 24.54
N GLU A 529 4.99 -12.51 24.81
CA GLU A 529 5.86 -11.93 25.82
C GLU A 529 6.18 -10.45 25.51
N TRP A 530 6.56 -10.15 24.25
CA TRP A 530 6.80 -8.78 23.82
C TRP A 530 5.59 -7.87 24.05
N ARG A 531 4.39 -8.36 23.75
CA ARG A 531 3.15 -7.60 24.00
C ARG A 531 2.92 -7.32 25.48
N ARG A 532 3.22 -8.29 26.37
CA ARG A 532 3.11 -8.11 27.82
C ARG A 532 4.09 -7.05 28.32
N CYS A 533 5.35 -7.12 27.91
CA CYS A 533 6.37 -6.13 28.27
C CYS A 533 5.98 -4.72 27.82
N VAL A 534 5.51 -4.55 26.58
CA VAL A 534 5.05 -3.27 26.08
C VAL A 534 3.84 -2.75 26.85
N ALA A 535 2.87 -3.61 27.17
CA ALA A 535 1.68 -3.22 27.93
C ALA A 535 2.03 -2.79 29.36
N GLN A 536 2.95 -3.49 30.05
CA GLN A 536 3.42 -3.14 31.39
C GLN A 536 4.06 -1.75 31.42
N CYS A 537 4.96 -1.46 30.48
CA CYS A 537 5.60 -0.15 30.38
C CYS A 537 4.61 1.01 30.24
N ILE A 538 3.52 0.77 29.52
CA ILE A 538 2.50 1.78 29.28
C ILE A 538 1.63 2.00 30.50
N TYR A 539 1.31 0.94 31.24
CA TYR A 539 0.58 1.01 32.50
C TYR A 539 1.35 1.81 33.56
N ASP A 540 2.65 1.57 33.67
CA ASP A 540 3.53 2.25 34.64
C ASP A 540 3.81 3.73 34.26
N ALA A 541 3.59 4.13 33.01
CA ALA A 541 3.81 5.50 32.51
C ALA A 541 2.55 6.40 32.56
N GLY A 542 1.37 5.85 32.85
CA GLY A 542 0.05 6.56 32.90
C GLY A 542 -0.25 7.12 34.25
#